data_9dfa132cdd9f10ebe550bf0e0dd716ed
#
_entry.id   9dfa132cdd9f10ebe550bf0e0dd716ed
#
_cell.length_a   1.000
_cell.length_b   1.000
_cell.length_c   1.000
_cell.angle_alpha   90.00
_cell.angle_beta   90.00
_cell.angle_gamma   90.00
#
_symmetry.space_group_name_H-M   'P 1'
#
loop_
_entity.id
_entity.type
_entity.pdbx_description
1 polymer ?
#
loop_
_entity_poly.entity_id
_entity_poly.type
_entity_poly.pdbx_seq_one_letter_code
_entity_poly.pdbx_strand_id
1 'polypeptide(L)'
;DSSMVAAGITAARLPAGNEVVSLVADPRAPELAQRTGNTRSAAGVELWADRMAGAVVAIGNAPTALFRLLELIDDGMPAPVSVLGGPVGFVGSAQSKQELIDRPRGMEYLVVQGRRGGSAMAAAAVNAIASERE
;
A
#
# COMPACT_ATOMS: atom_id res chain seq x y z
N ASP A 1 -2.18 -1.81 3.19
CA ASP A 1 -3.16 -2.62 2.45
C ASP A 1 -3.88 -3.65 3.31
N SER A 2 -3.40 -3.90 4.52
CA SER A 2 -4.00 -4.89 5.41
C SER A 2 -4.05 -4.41 6.85
N SER A 3 -4.90 -5.04 7.66
CA SER A 3 -4.96 -4.77 9.10
C SER A 3 -3.65 -5.13 9.81
N MET A 4 -2.94 -6.16 9.32
CA MET A 4 -1.63 -6.55 9.86
C MET A 4 -0.56 -5.50 9.62
N VAL A 5 -0.50 -4.90 8.44
CA VAL A 5 0.42 -3.78 8.16
C VAL A 5 0.11 -2.62 9.10
N ALA A 6 -1.17 -2.23 9.20
CA ALA A 6 -1.58 -1.13 10.08
C ALA A 6 -1.23 -1.40 11.55
N ALA A 7 -1.48 -2.62 12.04
CA ALA A 7 -1.16 -3.00 13.41
C ALA A 7 0.35 -3.03 13.70
N GLY A 8 1.17 -3.33 12.70
CA GLY A 8 2.62 -3.38 12.84
C GLY A 8 3.29 -2.01 12.83
N ILE A 9 2.62 -0.97 12.34
CA ILE A 9 3.15 0.40 12.36
C ILE A 9 2.94 1.01 13.74
N THR A 10 4.02 1.52 14.32
CA THR A 10 3.97 2.16 15.64
C THR A 10 3.50 3.61 15.50
N ALA A 11 2.18 3.82 15.47
CA ALA A 11 1.56 5.10 15.21
C ALA A 11 2.07 6.23 16.14
N ALA A 12 2.35 5.91 17.39
CA ALA A 12 2.87 6.89 18.38
C ALA A 12 4.26 7.45 18.02
N ARG A 13 4.99 6.78 17.12
CA ARG A 13 6.33 7.23 16.66
C ARG A 13 6.29 7.98 15.35
N LEU A 14 5.13 8.05 14.70
CA LEU A 14 5.01 8.79 13.45
C LEU A 14 5.12 10.29 13.71
N PRO A 15 5.93 11.01 12.92
CA PRO A 15 6.06 12.46 13.07
C PRO A 15 4.78 13.19 12.61
N ALA A 16 4.66 14.47 13.01
CA ALA A 16 3.64 15.40 12.52
C ALA A 16 2.17 14.94 12.71
N GLY A 17 1.90 14.06 13.68
CA GLY A 17 0.54 13.59 13.94
C GLY A 17 -0.06 12.74 12.82
N ASN A 18 0.78 12.08 12.01
CA ASN A 18 0.31 11.21 10.94
C ASN A 18 -0.58 10.08 11.46
N GLU A 19 -1.65 9.81 10.74
CA GLU A 19 -2.54 8.67 10.98
C GLU A 19 -2.09 7.44 10.21
N VAL A 20 -2.38 6.26 10.80
CA VAL A 20 -2.30 4.99 10.09
C VAL A 20 -3.71 4.56 9.71
N VAL A 21 -3.95 4.39 8.41
CA VAL A 21 -5.27 4.05 7.86
C VAL A 21 -5.19 2.78 7.06
N SER A 22 -6.05 1.81 7.38
CA SER A 22 -6.32 0.63 6.57
C SER A 22 -7.82 0.49 6.38
N LEU A 23 -8.28 0.41 5.14
CA LEU A 23 -9.70 0.30 4.80
C LEU A 23 -10.09 -1.08 4.26
N VAL A 24 -9.24 -2.09 4.45
CA VAL A 24 -9.56 -3.48 4.07
C VAL A 24 -10.75 -4.03 4.85
N ALA A 25 -10.95 -3.56 6.08
CA ALA A 25 -12.06 -3.94 6.94
C ALA A 25 -13.24 -2.94 6.93
N ASP A 26 -13.17 -1.91 6.09
CA ASP A 26 -14.28 -0.97 5.92
C ASP A 26 -15.53 -1.72 5.43
N PRO A 27 -16.73 -1.43 5.99
CA PRO A 27 -17.97 -2.11 5.59
C PRO A 27 -18.30 -2.02 4.09
N ARG A 28 -17.79 -1.01 3.39
CA ARG A 28 -17.97 -0.83 1.94
C ARG A 28 -17.06 -1.73 1.10
N ALA A 29 -15.94 -2.22 1.66
CA ALA A 29 -14.96 -2.98 0.90
C ALA A 29 -15.48 -4.30 0.34
N PRO A 30 -16.27 -5.13 1.04
CA PRO A 30 -16.80 -6.37 0.47
C PRO A 30 -17.71 -6.13 -0.74
N GLU A 31 -18.63 -5.17 -0.66
CA GLU A 31 -19.53 -4.86 -1.76
C GLU A 31 -18.78 -4.29 -2.96
N LEU A 32 -17.83 -3.37 -2.72
CA LEU A 32 -16.99 -2.80 -3.76
C LEU A 32 -16.15 -3.88 -4.46
N ALA A 33 -15.57 -4.80 -3.69
CA ALA A 33 -14.80 -5.92 -4.22
C ALA A 33 -15.65 -6.81 -5.13
N GLN A 34 -16.87 -7.12 -4.71
CA GLN A 34 -17.81 -7.91 -5.51
C GLN A 34 -18.20 -7.18 -6.79
N ARG A 35 -18.54 -5.91 -6.71
CA ARG A 35 -18.98 -5.09 -7.86
C ARG A 35 -17.86 -4.92 -8.89
N THR A 36 -16.62 -4.78 -8.46
CA THR A 36 -15.47 -4.59 -9.34
C THR A 36 -14.80 -5.90 -9.78
N GLY A 37 -15.22 -7.05 -9.24
CA GLY A 37 -14.58 -8.33 -9.48
C GLY A 37 -13.15 -8.42 -8.94
N ASN A 38 -12.84 -7.69 -7.89
CA ASN A 38 -11.50 -7.58 -7.31
C ASN A 38 -11.46 -8.07 -5.86
N THR A 39 -10.30 -8.00 -5.21
CA THR A 39 -10.13 -8.40 -3.82
C THR A 39 -10.56 -7.29 -2.85
N ARG A 40 -10.81 -7.65 -1.58
CA ARG A 40 -11.06 -6.65 -0.52
C ARG A 40 -9.87 -5.70 -0.31
N SER A 41 -8.65 -6.20 -0.47
CA SER A 41 -7.45 -5.36 -0.38
C SER A 41 -7.42 -4.30 -1.48
N ALA A 42 -7.75 -4.67 -2.72
CA ALA A 42 -7.88 -3.72 -3.82
C ALA A 42 -9.03 -2.72 -3.60
N ALA A 43 -10.18 -3.19 -3.12
CA ALA A 43 -11.29 -2.32 -2.77
C ALA A 43 -10.92 -1.32 -1.65
N GLY A 44 -10.17 -1.76 -0.65
CA GLY A 44 -9.65 -0.88 0.39
C GLY A 44 -8.77 0.25 -0.17
N VAL A 45 -7.99 -0.04 -1.19
CA VAL A 45 -7.16 0.98 -1.88
C VAL A 45 -8.05 2.01 -2.59
N GLU A 46 -9.11 1.58 -3.25
CA GLU A 46 -10.06 2.52 -3.87
C GLU A 46 -10.67 3.51 -2.87
N LEU A 47 -10.93 3.03 -1.65
CA LEU A 47 -11.48 3.86 -0.58
C LEU A 47 -10.50 4.89 -0.01
N TRP A 48 -9.22 4.82 -0.39
CA TRP A 48 -8.22 5.82 0.01
C TRP A 48 -8.26 7.12 -0.81
N ALA A 49 -9.02 7.20 -1.89
CA ALA A 49 -8.93 8.26 -2.90
C ALA A 49 -8.80 9.67 -2.31
N ASP A 50 -9.62 10.01 -1.31
CA ASP A 50 -9.62 11.34 -0.67
C ASP A 50 -8.37 11.60 0.22
N ARG A 51 -7.58 10.58 0.51
CA ARG A 51 -6.43 10.62 1.42
C ARG A 51 -5.10 10.39 0.71
N MET A 52 -5.12 10.18 -0.60
CA MET A 52 -3.95 9.71 -1.35
C MET A 52 -2.91 10.79 -1.57
N ALA A 53 -3.34 12.03 -1.83
CA ALA A 53 -2.41 13.13 -2.05
C ALA A 53 -1.53 13.38 -0.81
N GLY A 54 -0.22 13.33 -0.98
CA GLY A 54 0.74 13.51 0.11
C GLY A 54 0.93 12.31 1.03
N ALA A 55 0.28 11.19 0.75
CA ALA A 55 0.36 9.98 1.58
C ALA A 55 1.62 9.16 1.32
N VAL A 56 2.02 8.38 2.32
CA VAL A 56 2.93 7.24 2.18
C VAL A 56 2.08 5.98 2.20
N VAL A 57 2.19 5.16 1.16
CA VAL A 57 1.44 3.92 1.02
C VAL A 57 2.33 2.72 1.34
N ALA A 58 1.84 1.82 2.18
CA ALA A 58 2.51 0.56 2.48
C ALA A 58 1.66 -0.63 2.03
N ILE A 59 2.19 -1.38 1.08
CA ILE A 59 1.61 -2.63 0.59
C ILE A 59 2.48 -3.77 1.07
N GLY A 60 1.97 -4.55 2.01
CA GLY A 60 2.71 -5.65 2.62
C GLY A 60 2.07 -7.02 2.45
N ASN A 61 0.88 -7.08 1.87
CA ASN A 61 0.14 -8.33 1.74
C ASN A 61 -0.24 -8.65 0.30
N ALA A 62 -1.10 -7.84 -0.32
CA ALA A 62 -1.80 -8.22 -1.54
C ALA A 62 -1.19 -7.58 -2.80
N PRO A 63 -0.71 -8.40 -3.76
CA PRO A 63 -0.33 -7.90 -5.07
C PRO A 63 -1.47 -7.15 -5.78
N THR A 64 -2.71 -7.59 -5.59
CA THR A 64 -3.90 -6.91 -6.14
C THR A 64 -4.07 -5.49 -5.62
N ALA A 65 -3.68 -5.21 -4.39
CA ALA A 65 -3.70 -3.86 -3.83
C ALA A 65 -2.68 -2.95 -4.55
N LEU A 66 -1.48 -3.45 -4.81
CA LEU A 66 -0.46 -2.69 -5.53
C LEU A 66 -0.89 -2.44 -6.99
N PHE A 67 -1.34 -3.45 -7.70
CA PHE A 67 -1.88 -3.27 -9.06
C PHE A 67 -3.01 -2.25 -9.09
N ARG A 68 -3.95 -2.34 -8.14
CA ARG A 68 -5.09 -1.41 -8.10
C ARG A 68 -4.65 0.02 -7.84
N LEU A 69 -3.68 0.23 -6.97
CA LEU A 69 -3.09 1.55 -6.75
C LEU A 69 -2.54 2.14 -8.06
N LEU A 70 -1.77 1.36 -8.80
CA LEU A 70 -1.17 1.81 -10.06
C LEU A 70 -2.22 2.11 -11.13
N GLU A 71 -3.25 1.27 -11.25
CA GLU A 71 -4.39 1.49 -12.15
C GLU A 71 -5.14 2.79 -11.82
N LEU A 72 -5.42 3.02 -10.55
CA LEU A 72 -6.14 4.24 -10.11
C LEU A 72 -5.34 5.50 -10.41
N ILE A 73 -4.02 5.47 -10.24
CA ILE A 73 -3.15 6.60 -10.60
C ILE A 73 -3.16 6.82 -12.11
N ASP A 74 -3.12 5.76 -12.90
CA ASP A 74 -3.23 5.85 -14.37
C ASP A 74 -4.59 6.43 -14.80
N ASP A 75 -5.64 6.19 -14.04
CA ASP A 75 -6.99 6.73 -14.27
C ASP A 75 -7.18 8.16 -13.74
N GLY A 76 -6.16 8.78 -13.21
CA GLY A 76 -6.15 10.19 -12.81
C GLY A 76 -6.26 10.45 -11.32
N MET A 77 -6.25 9.43 -10.46
CA MET A 77 -6.17 9.63 -9.01
C MET A 77 -4.82 10.28 -8.63
N PRO A 78 -4.80 11.24 -7.69
CA PRO A 78 -3.55 11.79 -7.19
C PRO A 78 -2.61 10.70 -6.68
N ALA A 79 -1.35 10.73 -7.09
CA ALA A 79 -0.35 9.78 -6.62
C ALA A 79 0.06 10.09 -5.17
N PRO A 80 0.33 9.07 -4.35
CA PRO A 80 1.01 9.26 -3.07
C PRO A 80 2.43 9.78 -3.30
N VAL A 81 3.07 10.32 -2.27
CA VAL A 81 4.47 10.76 -2.37
C VAL A 81 5.43 9.58 -2.45
N SER A 82 5.12 8.47 -1.78
CA SER A 82 5.94 7.26 -1.84
C SER A 82 5.12 6.00 -1.60
N VAL A 83 5.67 4.88 -2.10
CA VAL A 83 5.10 3.55 -1.97
C VAL A 83 6.14 2.58 -1.44
N LEU A 84 5.80 1.88 -0.38
CA LEU A 84 6.54 0.73 0.11
C LEU A 84 5.90 -0.52 -0.48
N GLY A 85 6.50 -1.04 -1.53
CA GLY A 85 5.98 -2.16 -2.31
C GLY A 85 6.56 -3.48 -1.83
N GLY A 86 5.92 -4.10 -0.86
CA GLY A 86 6.31 -5.37 -0.28
C GLY A 86 5.23 -6.45 -0.28
N PRO A 87 4.32 -6.53 -1.29
CA PRO A 87 3.39 -7.65 -1.33
C PRO A 87 4.15 -8.97 -1.41
N VAL A 88 3.54 -10.02 -0.88
CA VAL A 88 4.15 -11.35 -0.79
C VAL A 88 3.32 -12.35 -1.58
N GLY A 89 3.96 -13.40 -2.11
CA GLY A 89 3.28 -14.53 -2.72
C GLY A 89 3.80 -14.92 -4.09
N PHE A 90 3.11 -15.90 -4.69
CA PHE A 90 3.52 -16.51 -5.94
C PHE A 90 2.85 -15.89 -7.16
N VAL A 91 1.62 -15.43 -7.04
CA VAL A 91 0.83 -14.89 -8.15
C VAL A 91 0.74 -13.37 -8.03
N GLY A 92 1.38 -12.69 -8.97
CA GLY A 92 1.32 -11.24 -9.09
C GLY A 92 2.28 -10.44 -8.20
N SER A 93 2.92 -11.05 -7.20
CA SER A 93 3.83 -10.34 -6.30
C SER A 93 5.00 -9.72 -7.05
N ALA A 94 5.78 -10.52 -7.74
CA ALA A 94 6.93 -10.02 -8.52
C ALA A 94 6.49 -9.07 -9.63
N GLN A 95 5.39 -9.39 -10.31
CA GLN A 95 4.88 -8.60 -11.43
C GLN A 95 4.39 -7.22 -11.00
N SER A 96 3.67 -7.13 -9.88
CA SER A 96 3.18 -5.83 -9.36
C SER A 96 4.33 -4.88 -8.99
N LYS A 97 5.36 -5.42 -8.39
CA LYS A 97 6.58 -4.67 -8.03
C LYS A 97 7.36 -4.25 -9.26
N GLN A 98 7.47 -5.13 -10.25
CA GLN A 98 8.15 -4.81 -11.50
C GLN A 98 7.43 -3.70 -12.26
N GLU A 99 6.10 -3.70 -12.30
CA GLU A 99 5.32 -2.62 -12.88
C GLU A 99 5.59 -1.27 -12.20
N LEU A 100 5.71 -1.26 -10.86
CA LEU A 100 6.07 -0.06 -10.12
C LEU A 100 7.49 0.42 -10.46
N ILE A 101 8.45 -0.49 -10.55
CA ILE A 101 9.84 -0.18 -10.90
C ILE A 101 9.94 0.39 -12.31
N ASP A 102 9.29 -0.26 -13.28
CA ASP A 102 9.37 0.12 -14.69
C ASP A 102 8.64 1.45 -14.98
N ARG A 103 7.56 1.72 -14.25
CA ARG A 103 6.73 2.91 -14.40
C ARG A 103 6.32 3.48 -13.05
N PRO A 104 7.20 4.21 -12.35
CA PRO A 104 6.93 4.70 -10.99
C PRO A 104 5.93 5.86 -10.92
N ARG A 105 5.45 6.38 -12.01
CA ARG A 105 4.41 7.43 -12.08
C ARG A 105 4.72 8.68 -11.24
N GLY A 106 6.01 9.02 -11.13
CA GLY A 106 6.48 10.16 -10.35
C GLY A 106 6.56 9.92 -8.84
N MET A 107 6.28 8.71 -8.38
CA MET A 107 6.41 8.36 -6.96
C MET A 107 7.83 7.93 -6.59
N GLU A 108 8.24 8.26 -5.38
CA GLU A 108 9.35 7.56 -4.73
C GLU A 108 8.91 6.17 -4.30
N TYR A 109 9.78 5.18 -4.35
CA TYR A 109 9.41 3.84 -3.94
C TYR A 109 10.55 3.05 -3.30
N LEU A 110 10.16 2.11 -2.46
CA LEU A 110 10.98 1.05 -1.94
C LEU A 110 10.28 -0.27 -2.20
N VAL A 111 10.92 -1.22 -2.87
CA VAL A 111 10.36 -2.54 -3.13
C VAL A 111 11.27 -3.65 -2.62
N VAL A 112 10.66 -4.72 -2.16
CA VAL A 112 11.35 -6.00 -1.94
C VAL A 112 11.08 -6.86 -3.18
N GLN A 113 12.04 -6.92 -4.08
CA GLN A 113 11.86 -7.58 -5.38
C GLN A 113 11.51 -9.06 -5.25
N GLY A 114 10.80 -9.57 -6.27
CA GLY A 114 10.42 -10.97 -6.36
C GLY A 114 9.23 -11.34 -5.49
N ARG A 115 9.24 -12.54 -4.95
CA ARG A 115 8.11 -13.12 -4.20
C ARG A 115 8.13 -12.79 -2.71
N ARG A 116 9.24 -12.28 -2.21
CA ARG A 116 9.43 -11.94 -0.80
C ARG A 116 8.71 -10.64 -0.46
N GLY A 117 8.33 -10.52 0.78
CA GLY A 117 7.62 -9.36 1.30
C GLY A 117 6.89 -9.74 2.58
N GLY A 118 5.78 -9.10 2.82
CA GLY A 118 4.90 -9.39 3.93
C GLY A 118 4.59 -8.18 4.80
N SER A 119 3.55 -8.30 5.58
CA SER A 119 3.06 -7.23 6.45
C SER A 119 4.10 -6.77 7.46
N ALA A 120 4.88 -7.70 8.02
CA ALA A 120 5.93 -7.37 8.99
C ALA A 120 7.06 -6.56 8.34
N MET A 121 7.49 -6.92 7.12
CA MET A 121 8.50 -6.16 6.38
C MET A 121 8.02 -4.75 6.04
N ALA A 122 6.79 -4.62 5.55
CA ALA A 122 6.21 -3.33 5.19
C ALA A 122 6.08 -2.42 6.42
N ALA A 123 5.57 -2.94 7.52
CA ALA A 123 5.45 -2.19 8.77
C ALA A 123 6.83 -1.79 9.33
N ALA A 124 7.81 -2.69 9.30
CA ALA A 124 9.17 -2.39 9.73
C ALA A 124 9.82 -1.30 8.88
N ALA A 125 9.58 -1.29 7.57
CA ALA A 125 10.09 -0.25 6.68
C ALA A 125 9.49 1.11 7.02
N VAL A 126 8.18 1.20 7.26
CA VAL A 126 7.52 2.43 7.71
C VAL A 126 8.11 2.90 9.03
N ASN A 127 8.22 2.02 10.01
CA ASN A 127 8.77 2.35 11.32
C ASN A 127 10.24 2.84 11.23
N ALA A 128 11.03 2.24 10.34
CA ALA A 128 12.42 2.65 10.13
C ALA A 128 12.52 4.04 9.51
N ILE A 129 11.69 4.34 8.51
CA ILE A 129 11.66 5.65 7.84
C ILE A 129 11.17 6.73 8.81
N ALA A 130 10.21 6.41 9.67
CA ALA A 130 9.64 7.34 10.64
C ALA A 130 10.55 7.58 11.85
N SER A 131 11.58 6.75 12.06
CA SER A 131 12.47 6.88 13.20
C SER A 131 13.39 8.09 13.04
N GLU A 132 13.44 8.95 14.04
CA GLU A 132 14.52 9.92 14.18
C GLU A 132 15.79 9.13 14.55
N ARG A 133 16.86 9.35 13.79
CA ARG A 133 18.18 8.88 14.20
C ARG A 133 18.74 9.83 15.23
N GLU A 134 18.99 9.30 16.37
CA GLU A 134 19.84 9.99 17.34
C GLU A 134 21.28 10.08 16.83
#